data_44b207c9ff014e7ce045c8427c1f5664
#
_entry.id   44b207c9ff014e7ce045c8427c1f5664
#
_cell.length_a   1.000
_cell.length_b   1.000
_cell.length_c   1.000
_cell.angle_alpha   90.00
_cell.angle_beta   90.00
_cell.angle_gamma   90.00
#
_symmetry.space_group_name_H-M   'P 1'
#
loop_
_entity.id
_entity.type
_entity.pdbx_description
1 polymer ?
#
loop_
_entity_poly.entity_id
_entity_poly.type
_entity_poly.pdbx_seq_one_letter_code
_entity_poly.pdbx_strand_id
1 'polypeptide(L)'
;MSAFDPFARGGPNPAGLASMNLAAIDMAEVTRLTRAGRLAEAVALLQGRAAAEPPVSEPTPSPRGAGPALEGAVDLEAPAEPGGAWTVPGDGPARAAAAPSGPPEMPEALRTLMQKAGQAGGLAELLRSGGLGAGMEAKLGADLGATLKAGLGAGLGAGLGHGLGARRPVPVPPGARFEERRFSGPAGSLTYKVFVPSGRNGEALPVVVMLHGCTQDPDDFALGTRMNALAEEQGAIVVYPRQERAANAQKCWNWFQPGDQGRGAGEPALIAGIAREVVAEFGADPARVYVAGLSAGGAAAAILASTYPDVFAAAGIHSGLACGAARDLPSALAAMGQGGTAPKRAGGSVPTIVFHGDGDRTVHPLNGERVAAQALPGPGLTETVTRGESPGGIAWTRSVHADAEGRGIVEKWVLHGAGHAWSGGSPDGSYTEPRGPDASAEMLRFFRGHARAG
;
A
#
# COMPACT_ATOMS: atom_id res chain seq x y z
N MET A 1 69.80 11.50 18.23
CA MET A 1 68.48 11.55 18.87
C MET A 1 67.46 11.17 17.83
N SER A 2 66.95 9.93 17.95
CA SER A 2 66.11 9.23 16.97
C SER A 2 64.70 9.80 16.98
N ALA A 3 64.16 10.05 15.74
CA ALA A 3 62.76 10.29 15.52
C ALA A 3 62.06 8.92 15.30
N PHE A 4 61.01 8.68 16.07
CA PHE A 4 60.19 7.49 16.05
C PHE A 4 59.08 7.65 14.98
N ASP A 5 59.03 6.75 14.01
CA ASP A 5 57.96 6.66 13.01
C ASP A 5 56.91 5.62 13.46
N PRO A 6 55.59 5.98 13.59
CA PRO A 6 54.56 5.06 14.10
C PRO A 6 53.63 4.47 13.00
N PHE A 7 54.01 4.39 11.72
CA PHE A 7 53.16 3.84 10.65
C PHE A 7 53.72 2.60 9.97
N ALA A 8 54.02 1.55 10.73
CA ALA A 8 54.30 0.22 10.17
C ALA A 8 53.47 -0.85 10.90
N ARG A 9 52.20 -1.03 10.53
CA ARG A 9 51.51 -2.31 10.72
C ARG A 9 50.57 -2.55 9.53
N GLY A 10 50.87 -3.61 8.79
CA GLY A 10 50.14 -4.07 7.62
C GLY A 10 48.69 -4.49 7.99
N GLY A 11 47.74 -3.97 7.26
CA GLY A 11 46.39 -4.45 7.22
C GLY A 11 46.23 -5.61 6.24
N PRO A 12 45.31 -6.53 6.43
CA PRO A 12 45.12 -7.67 5.53
C PRO A 12 44.51 -7.22 4.20
N ASN A 13 45.04 -7.83 3.16
CA ASN A 13 44.65 -7.74 1.77
C ASN A 13 43.14 -8.04 1.54
N PRO A 14 42.37 -7.20 0.84
CA PRO A 14 41.02 -7.53 0.43
C PRO A 14 41.05 -8.30 -0.89
N ALA A 15 41.39 -9.59 -0.85
CA ALA A 15 41.18 -10.51 -1.96
C ALA A 15 39.88 -11.29 -1.68
N GLY A 16 38.81 -11.00 -2.43
CA GLY A 16 37.60 -11.79 -2.33
C GLY A 16 36.32 -11.17 -2.85
N LEU A 17 36.37 -10.23 -3.79
CA LEU A 17 35.22 -9.95 -4.65
C LEU A 17 35.30 -10.89 -5.85
N ALA A 18 34.68 -12.07 -5.70
CA ALA A 18 34.44 -12.97 -6.83
C ALA A 18 33.58 -12.23 -7.85
N SER A 19 34.13 -11.90 -8.99
CA SER A 19 33.45 -11.44 -10.19
C SER A 19 32.40 -12.51 -10.56
N MET A 20 31.11 -12.23 -10.33
CA MET A 20 30.03 -13.08 -10.80
C MET A 20 30.04 -13.09 -12.32
N ASN A 21 30.39 -14.23 -12.88
CA ASN A 21 30.44 -14.48 -14.32
C ASN A 21 28.98 -14.61 -14.85
N LEU A 22 28.41 -13.50 -15.31
CA LEU A 22 27.05 -13.46 -15.88
C LEU A 22 26.91 -14.21 -17.23
N ALA A 23 27.99 -14.79 -17.74
CA ALA A 23 28.02 -15.44 -19.05
C ALA A 23 27.53 -16.90 -19.05
N ALA A 24 27.07 -17.45 -17.91
CA ALA A 24 26.70 -18.87 -17.78
C ALA A 24 25.27 -19.13 -17.28
N ILE A 25 24.37 -18.14 -17.32
CA ILE A 25 22.97 -18.39 -16.92
C ILE A 25 22.20 -18.92 -18.14
N ASP A 26 21.76 -20.18 -18.07
CA ASP A 26 20.90 -20.77 -19.10
C ASP A 26 19.46 -20.22 -19.00
N MET A 27 19.18 -19.18 -19.77
CA MET A 27 17.89 -18.52 -19.84
C MET A 27 16.79 -19.42 -20.43
N ALA A 28 17.14 -20.45 -21.21
CA ALA A 28 16.20 -21.41 -21.71
C ALA A 28 15.69 -22.31 -20.57
N GLU A 29 16.58 -22.73 -19.68
CA GLU A 29 16.23 -23.53 -18.51
C GLU A 29 15.42 -22.70 -17.49
N VAL A 30 15.80 -21.46 -17.24
CA VAL A 30 15.00 -20.53 -16.44
C VAL A 30 13.57 -20.39 -16.98
N THR A 31 13.42 -20.26 -18.29
CA THR A 31 12.10 -20.17 -18.94
C THR A 31 11.33 -21.48 -18.80
N ARG A 32 11.98 -22.63 -18.94
CA ARG A 32 11.37 -23.96 -18.79
C ARG A 32 10.85 -24.16 -17.37
N LEU A 33 11.66 -23.83 -16.36
CA LEU A 33 11.28 -23.92 -14.94
C LEU A 33 10.12 -22.99 -14.59
N THR A 34 10.13 -21.78 -15.12
CA THR A 34 9.03 -20.81 -14.93
C THR A 34 7.71 -21.32 -15.52
N ARG A 35 7.76 -21.91 -16.74
CA ARG A 35 6.57 -22.51 -17.38
C ARG A 35 6.05 -23.75 -16.65
N ALA A 36 6.94 -24.48 -15.98
CA ALA A 36 6.58 -25.64 -15.15
C ALA A 36 6.10 -25.25 -13.74
N GLY A 37 5.95 -23.95 -13.42
CA GLY A 37 5.56 -23.48 -12.10
C GLY A 37 6.66 -23.61 -11.00
N ARG A 38 7.88 -24.02 -11.37
CA ARG A 38 9.02 -24.25 -10.47
C ARG A 38 9.80 -22.94 -10.23
N LEU A 39 9.11 -21.93 -9.68
CA LEU A 39 9.63 -20.56 -9.56
C LEU A 39 10.84 -20.45 -8.63
N ALA A 40 10.86 -21.22 -7.54
CA ALA A 40 12.00 -21.23 -6.60
C ALA A 40 13.31 -21.68 -7.26
N GLU A 41 13.24 -22.68 -8.13
CA GLU A 41 14.39 -23.19 -8.86
C GLU A 41 14.81 -22.25 -10.01
N ALA A 42 13.87 -21.62 -10.68
CA ALA A 42 14.17 -20.60 -11.67
C ALA A 42 14.93 -19.42 -11.04
N VAL A 43 14.51 -18.98 -9.84
CA VAL A 43 15.17 -17.92 -9.08
C VAL A 43 16.56 -18.38 -8.58
N ALA A 44 16.73 -19.62 -8.12
CA ALA A 44 18.02 -20.15 -7.72
C ALA A 44 19.04 -20.17 -8.89
N LEU A 45 18.57 -20.55 -10.07
CA LEU A 45 19.39 -20.52 -11.29
C LEU A 45 19.83 -19.10 -11.67
N LEU A 46 18.92 -18.13 -11.58
CA LEU A 46 19.22 -16.71 -11.81
C LEU A 46 20.21 -16.14 -10.79
N GLN A 47 20.26 -16.71 -9.59
CA GLN A 47 21.19 -16.32 -8.52
C GLN A 47 22.53 -17.07 -8.58
N GLY A 48 22.74 -17.91 -9.61
CA GLY A 48 23.98 -18.70 -9.77
C GLY A 48 24.13 -19.80 -8.69
N ARG A 49 23.02 -20.23 -8.05
CA ARG A 49 23.01 -21.35 -7.09
C ARG A 49 22.60 -22.62 -7.81
N ALA A 50 23.36 -23.69 -7.66
CA ALA A 50 22.96 -25.01 -8.12
C ALA A 50 21.67 -25.45 -7.39
N ALA A 51 20.72 -25.99 -8.16
CA ALA A 51 19.50 -26.54 -7.58
C ALA A 51 19.86 -27.70 -6.65
N ALA A 52 19.54 -27.58 -5.36
CA ALA A 52 19.63 -28.69 -4.43
C ALA A 52 18.51 -29.67 -4.75
N GLU A 53 18.84 -30.95 -4.95
CA GLU A 53 17.85 -32.01 -5.07
C GLU A 53 17.01 -32.09 -3.78
N PRO A 54 15.67 -32.17 -3.89
CA PRO A 54 14.83 -32.33 -2.71
C PRO A 54 15.04 -33.73 -2.14
N PRO A 55 15.15 -33.90 -0.81
CA PRO A 55 15.18 -35.22 -0.18
C PRO A 55 13.85 -35.92 -0.43
N VAL A 56 13.93 -37.14 -0.93
CA VAL A 56 12.80 -38.06 -1.07
C VAL A 56 12.40 -38.50 0.35
N SER A 57 11.31 -37.99 0.88
CA SER A 57 10.72 -38.42 2.14
C SER A 57 9.59 -39.40 1.86
N GLU A 58 9.76 -40.65 2.22
CA GLU A 58 8.68 -41.63 2.27
C GLU A 58 7.64 -41.26 3.35
N PRO A 59 6.33 -41.44 3.12
CA PRO A 59 5.32 -41.13 4.11
C PRO A 59 5.24 -42.23 5.19
N THR A 60 5.60 -41.89 6.41
CA THR A 60 5.34 -42.71 7.59
C THR A 60 3.89 -42.46 8.07
N PRO A 61 3.07 -43.50 8.31
CA PRO A 61 1.72 -43.29 8.82
C PRO A 61 1.75 -43.01 10.32
N SER A 62 1.21 -41.84 10.71
CA SER A 62 0.96 -41.50 12.13
C SER A 62 -0.42 -41.99 12.59
N PRO A 63 -0.55 -42.46 13.85
CA PRO A 63 -1.80 -43.00 14.38
C PRO A 63 -2.82 -41.88 14.70
N ARG A 64 -4.08 -42.16 14.37
CA ARG A 64 -5.24 -41.31 14.68
C ARG A 64 -5.43 -41.19 16.19
N GLY A 65 -5.28 -39.97 16.71
CA GLY A 65 -5.80 -39.59 18.01
C GLY A 65 -7.14 -38.86 17.80
N ALA A 66 -8.23 -39.34 18.39
CA ALA A 66 -9.53 -38.73 18.36
C ALA A 66 -9.52 -37.47 19.24
N GLY A 67 -9.69 -36.28 18.62
CA GLY A 67 -10.03 -35.02 19.27
C GLY A 67 -11.57 -34.87 19.32
N PRO A 68 -12.11 -34.00 20.21
CA PRO A 68 -13.55 -33.80 20.35
C PRO A 68 -14.17 -33.27 19.08
N ALA A 69 -15.32 -33.83 18.68
CA ALA A 69 -16.11 -33.41 17.54
C ALA A 69 -16.62 -31.98 17.73
N LEU A 70 -16.36 -31.12 16.72
CA LEU A 70 -16.98 -29.79 16.60
C LEU A 70 -18.40 -29.99 16.02
N GLU A 71 -19.44 -29.67 16.76
CA GLU A 71 -20.80 -29.65 16.25
C GLU A 71 -20.92 -28.63 15.09
N GLY A 72 -21.33 -29.11 13.90
CA GLY A 72 -21.51 -28.32 12.70
C GLY A 72 -20.43 -28.50 11.60
N ALA A 73 -19.45 -29.37 11.79
CA ALA A 73 -18.52 -29.73 10.73
C ALA A 73 -19.18 -30.67 9.72
N VAL A 74 -19.21 -30.28 8.44
CA VAL A 74 -19.66 -31.14 7.34
C VAL A 74 -18.44 -31.80 6.71
N ASP A 75 -18.40 -33.14 6.78
CA ASP A 75 -17.34 -33.92 6.08
C ASP A 75 -17.63 -33.91 4.57
N LEU A 76 -16.68 -33.46 3.79
CA LEU A 76 -16.73 -33.46 2.33
C LEU A 76 -16.10 -34.74 1.77
N GLU A 77 -16.73 -35.32 0.77
CA GLU A 77 -16.18 -36.44 0.01
C GLU A 77 -15.21 -35.97 -1.06
N ALA A 78 -14.04 -36.59 -1.08
CA ALA A 78 -12.99 -36.27 -2.04
C ALA A 78 -13.39 -36.72 -3.45
N PRO A 79 -13.08 -35.94 -4.50
CA PRO A 79 -13.36 -36.29 -5.88
C PRO A 79 -12.62 -37.57 -6.28
N ALA A 80 -13.26 -38.40 -7.10
CA ALA A 80 -12.71 -39.68 -7.57
C ALA A 80 -11.53 -39.52 -8.54
N GLU A 81 -11.35 -38.32 -9.13
CA GLU A 81 -10.24 -37.99 -10.02
C GLU A 81 -9.51 -36.72 -9.59
N PRO A 82 -8.17 -36.61 -9.81
CA PRO A 82 -7.40 -35.41 -9.48
C PRO A 82 -7.93 -34.17 -10.20
N GLY A 83 -8.36 -33.14 -9.44
CA GLY A 83 -8.92 -31.89 -9.96
C GLY A 83 -10.45 -31.81 -9.99
N GLY A 84 -11.15 -32.82 -9.49
CA GLY A 84 -12.61 -32.79 -9.31
C GLY A 84 -13.05 -31.94 -8.11
N ALA A 85 -14.37 -31.67 -8.04
CA ALA A 85 -14.96 -30.91 -6.94
C ALA A 85 -15.27 -31.81 -5.73
N TRP A 86 -15.07 -31.29 -4.52
CA TRP A 86 -15.50 -31.93 -3.27
C TRP A 86 -17.02 -31.84 -3.12
N THR A 87 -17.67 -32.90 -2.66
CA THR A 87 -19.14 -32.98 -2.52
C THR A 87 -19.57 -33.18 -1.07
N VAL A 88 -20.75 -32.66 -0.73
CA VAL A 88 -21.41 -32.90 0.56
C VAL A 88 -22.22 -34.18 0.44
N PRO A 89 -22.06 -35.17 1.35
CA PRO A 89 -22.86 -36.39 1.34
C PRO A 89 -24.37 -36.07 1.47
N GLY A 90 -25.18 -36.47 0.49
CA GLY A 90 -26.63 -36.34 0.56
C GLY A 90 -27.28 -35.36 -0.44
N ASP A 91 -26.53 -34.56 -1.17
CA ASP A 91 -27.08 -33.73 -2.24
C ASP A 91 -27.09 -34.48 -3.58
N GLY A 92 -28.28 -34.65 -4.16
CA GLY A 92 -28.43 -35.20 -5.49
C GLY A 92 -27.79 -34.27 -6.55
N PRO A 93 -27.62 -34.73 -7.81
CA PRO A 93 -26.76 -34.06 -8.79
C PRO A 93 -27.25 -32.63 -9.08
N ALA A 94 -26.52 -31.66 -8.55
CA ALA A 94 -26.69 -30.27 -8.92
C ALA A 94 -26.27 -30.08 -10.37
N ARG A 95 -27.14 -29.48 -11.16
CA ARG A 95 -26.96 -29.17 -12.58
C ARG A 95 -25.77 -28.21 -12.70
N ALA A 96 -24.63 -28.73 -13.14
CA ALA A 96 -23.41 -27.96 -13.34
C ALA A 96 -23.65 -26.90 -14.43
N ALA A 97 -23.47 -25.65 -14.09
CA ALA A 97 -23.24 -24.59 -15.06
C ALA A 97 -21.84 -24.81 -15.66
N ALA A 98 -21.76 -24.95 -16.98
CA ALA A 98 -20.55 -25.23 -17.73
C ALA A 98 -19.51 -24.13 -17.46
N ALA A 99 -18.39 -24.49 -16.85
CA ALA A 99 -17.20 -23.66 -16.80
C ALA A 99 -16.53 -23.63 -18.18
N PRO A 100 -16.01 -22.48 -18.65
CA PRO A 100 -15.28 -22.42 -19.90
C PRO A 100 -13.99 -23.23 -19.78
N SER A 101 -13.88 -24.28 -20.58
CA SER A 101 -12.70 -25.12 -20.70
C SER A 101 -11.67 -24.44 -21.62
N GLY A 102 -10.61 -23.89 -20.99
CA GLY A 102 -9.39 -23.38 -21.64
C GLY A 102 -8.47 -22.75 -20.62
N PRO A 103 -7.13 -22.89 -20.76
CA PRO A 103 -6.21 -22.12 -19.94
C PRO A 103 -6.46 -20.62 -20.18
N PRO A 104 -6.34 -19.75 -19.16
CA PRO A 104 -6.58 -18.32 -19.33
C PRO A 104 -5.67 -17.78 -20.42
N GLU A 105 -6.25 -17.25 -21.48
CA GLU A 105 -5.49 -16.61 -22.56
C GLU A 105 -4.77 -15.39 -21.99
N MET A 106 -3.48 -15.32 -22.24
CA MET A 106 -2.64 -14.19 -21.88
C MET A 106 -3.21 -12.92 -22.57
N PRO A 107 -3.44 -11.81 -21.85
CA PRO A 107 -3.93 -10.58 -22.44
C PRO A 107 -3.09 -10.15 -23.64
N GLU A 108 -3.77 -9.73 -24.71
CA GLU A 108 -3.13 -9.39 -26.00
C GLU A 108 -2.05 -8.29 -25.85
N ALA A 109 -2.24 -7.37 -24.91
CA ALA A 109 -1.27 -6.34 -24.55
C ALA A 109 0.04 -6.94 -24.02
N LEU A 110 -0.02 -8.00 -23.22
CA LEU A 110 1.16 -8.69 -22.68
C LEU A 110 1.85 -9.52 -23.77
N ARG A 111 1.07 -10.14 -24.68
CA ARG A 111 1.59 -10.86 -25.84
C ARG A 111 2.32 -9.93 -26.81
N THR A 112 1.76 -8.74 -27.07
CA THR A 112 2.35 -7.70 -27.93
C THR A 112 3.62 -7.12 -27.32
N LEU A 113 3.66 -6.94 -25.99
CA LEU A 113 4.85 -6.47 -25.27
C LEU A 113 5.99 -7.50 -25.34
N MET A 114 5.68 -8.79 -25.15
CA MET A 114 6.67 -9.86 -25.28
C MET A 114 7.19 -10.02 -26.71
N GLN A 115 6.34 -9.80 -27.70
CA GLN A 115 6.72 -9.85 -29.12
C GLN A 115 7.63 -8.65 -29.51
N LYS A 116 7.32 -7.46 -29.01
CA LYS A 116 8.16 -6.26 -29.20
C LYS A 116 9.50 -6.36 -28.44
N ALA A 117 9.50 -6.91 -27.24
CA ALA A 117 10.72 -7.17 -26.48
C ALA A 117 11.62 -8.22 -27.15
N GLY A 118 11.03 -9.23 -27.81
CA GLY A 118 11.76 -10.26 -28.57
C GLY A 118 12.35 -9.76 -29.90
N GLN A 119 11.79 -8.71 -30.50
CA GLN A 119 12.30 -8.10 -31.72
C GLN A 119 13.32 -6.97 -31.46
N ALA A 120 13.43 -6.48 -30.24
CA ALA A 120 14.39 -5.48 -29.84
C ALA A 120 15.72 -6.13 -29.40
N GLY A 121 16.44 -6.70 -30.35
CA GLY A 121 17.89 -7.05 -30.18
C GLY A 121 18.78 -5.85 -29.87
N GLY A 122 18.19 -4.68 -29.63
CA GLY A 122 18.85 -3.41 -29.38
C GLY A 122 19.10 -3.03 -27.92
N LEU A 123 18.47 -3.69 -26.94
CA LEU A 123 18.62 -3.28 -25.52
C LEU A 123 20.02 -3.59 -24.98
N ALA A 124 20.62 -4.69 -25.39
CA ALA A 124 21.98 -5.06 -25.01
C ALA A 124 23.06 -4.15 -25.68
N GLU A 125 22.79 -3.66 -26.87
CA GLU A 125 23.67 -2.74 -27.60
C GLU A 125 23.58 -1.31 -27.02
N LEU A 126 22.39 -0.89 -26.61
CA LEU A 126 22.12 0.43 -26.01
C LEU A 126 22.77 0.59 -24.62
N LEU A 127 22.79 -0.49 -23.83
CA LEU A 127 23.47 -0.51 -22.52
C LEU A 127 24.99 -0.55 -22.63
N ARG A 128 25.53 -1.00 -23.79
CA ARG A 128 26.95 -1.09 -24.04
C ARG A 128 27.57 0.25 -24.54
N SER A 129 26.75 1.13 -25.12
CA SER A 129 27.20 2.39 -25.72
C SER A 129 27.30 3.60 -24.78
N GLY A 130 26.96 3.48 -23.51
CA GLY A 130 27.25 4.47 -22.45
C GLY A 130 26.66 5.88 -22.62
N GLY A 131 25.66 6.06 -23.49
CA GLY A 131 25.15 7.39 -23.85
C GLY A 131 23.65 7.57 -23.64
N LEU A 132 23.21 7.65 -22.38
CA LEU A 132 21.83 8.03 -22.05
C LEU A 132 21.75 9.54 -21.77
N GLY A 133 21.42 10.32 -22.80
CA GLY A 133 21.09 11.73 -22.65
C GLY A 133 19.64 11.92 -22.12
N ALA A 134 19.42 13.01 -21.38
CA ALA A 134 18.17 13.38 -20.69
C ALA A 134 16.87 13.35 -21.52
N GLY A 135 16.94 13.18 -22.84
CA GLY A 135 15.76 13.06 -23.73
C GLY A 135 15.13 11.67 -23.79
N MET A 136 15.81 10.61 -23.36
CA MET A 136 15.31 9.24 -23.46
C MET A 136 14.57 8.80 -22.17
N GLU A 137 14.90 9.36 -21.02
CA GLU A 137 14.12 9.15 -19.78
C GLU A 137 12.69 9.65 -19.89
N ALA A 138 12.48 10.78 -20.59
CA ALA A 138 11.14 11.33 -20.84
C ALA A 138 10.31 10.45 -21.76
N LYS A 139 10.92 9.79 -22.74
CA LYS A 139 10.22 8.92 -23.70
C LYS A 139 9.92 7.53 -23.12
N LEU A 140 10.84 6.98 -22.32
CA LEU A 140 10.60 5.72 -21.60
C LEU A 140 9.52 5.90 -20.52
N GLY A 141 9.48 7.04 -19.83
CA GLY A 141 8.44 7.41 -18.88
C GLY A 141 7.07 7.57 -19.53
N ALA A 142 6.99 8.11 -20.76
CA ALA A 142 5.74 8.28 -21.49
C ALA A 142 5.19 6.92 -22.00
N ASP A 143 6.05 6.04 -22.50
CA ASP A 143 5.65 4.72 -23.01
C ASP A 143 5.28 3.77 -21.85
N LEU A 144 5.97 3.84 -20.71
CA LEU A 144 5.62 3.09 -19.50
C LEU A 144 4.32 3.61 -18.87
N GLY A 145 4.10 4.92 -18.90
CA GLY A 145 2.86 5.56 -18.48
C GLY A 145 1.66 5.15 -19.33
N ALA A 146 1.82 5.00 -20.64
CA ALA A 146 0.80 4.51 -21.53
C ALA A 146 0.48 3.01 -21.30
N THR A 147 1.50 2.20 -21.00
CA THR A 147 1.35 0.77 -20.72
C THR A 147 0.72 0.50 -19.36
N LEU A 148 1.06 1.29 -18.34
CA LEU A 148 0.39 1.28 -17.03
C LEU A 148 -1.06 1.74 -17.14
N LYS A 149 -1.35 2.75 -17.97
CA LYS A 149 -2.72 3.21 -18.24
C LYS A 149 -3.57 2.14 -18.95
N ALA A 150 -3.00 1.33 -19.84
CA ALA A 150 -3.66 0.22 -20.50
C ALA A 150 -3.84 -0.99 -19.58
N GLY A 151 -2.86 -1.30 -18.73
CA GLY A 151 -2.92 -2.40 -17.76
C GLY A 151 -3.85 -2.12 -16.57
N LEU A 152 -3.87 -0.89 -16.08
CA LEU A 152 -4.78 -0.43 -15.02
C LEU A 152 -6.21 -0.19 -15.56
N GLY A 153 -6.37 0.10 -16.86
CA GLY A 153 -7.66 0.39 -17.48
C GLY A 153 -8.65 -0.79 -17.50
N ALA A 154 -8.17 -2.03 -17.48
CA ALA A 154 -9.03 -3.22 -17.47
C ALA A 154 -9.67 -3.50 -16.09
N GLY A 155 -9.11 -2.95 -15.00
CA GLY A 155 -9.69 -3.02 -13.63
C GLY A 155 -10.48 -1.76 -13.22
N LEU A 156 -10.37 -0.67 -13.98
CA LEU A 156 -10.91 0.66 -13.65
C LEU A 156 -12.18 1.02 -14.42
N GLY A 157 -12.81 0.05 -15.09
CA GLY A 157 -13.99 0.27 -15.94
C GLY A 157 -15.24 0.86 -15.25
N ALA A 158 -15.25 0.99 -13.95
CA ALA A 158 -16.36 1.58 -13.20
C ALA A 158 -16.15 3.08 -12.84
N GLY A 159 -14.96 3.65 -13.07
CA GLY A 159 -14.64 5.04 -12.66
C GLY A 159 -14.48 6.05 -13.81
N LEU A 160 -14.49 5.61 -15.08
CA LEU A 160 -14.19 6.49 -16.23
C LEU A 160 -15.42 7.15 -16.87
N GLY A 161 -16.58 7.18 -16.20
CA GLY A 161 -17.80 7.82 -16.67
C GLY A 161 -17.87 9.34 -16.53
N HIS A 162 -16.88 10.01 -15.96
CA HIS A 162 -16.89 11.47 -15.81
C HIS A 162 -16.07 12.11 -16.92
N GLY A 163 -16.81 12.56 -17.95
CA GLY A 163 -16.29 13.36 -19.06
C GLY A 163 -15.53 14.58 -18.56
N LEU A 164 -14.80 15.24 -19.48
CA LEU A 164 -14.06 16.49 -19.32
C LEU A 164 -14.93 17.72 -18.88
N GLY A 165 -15.89 17.51 -17.98
CA GLY A 165 -16.61 18.55 -17.29
C GLY A 165 -15.70 19.23 -16.27
N ALA A 166 -15.77 20.55 -16.15
CA ALA A 166 -15.07 21.29 -15.12
C ALA A 166 -15.34 20.62 -13.75
N ARG A 167 -14.26 20.27 -13.02
CA ARG A 167 -14.40 19.71 -11.67
C ARG A 167 -15.24 20.63 -10.82
N ARG A 168 -16.16 20.08 -10.04
CA ARG A 168 -16.90 20.86 -9.06
C ARG A 168 -15.91 21.48 -8.07
N PRO A 169 -16.05 22.76 -7.73
CA PRO A 169 -15.24 23.35 -6.66
C PRO A 169 -15.52 22.64 -5.33
N VAL A 170 -14.49 22.51 -4.50
CA VAL A 170 -14.65 22.00 -3.13
C VAL A 170 -15.55 22.96 -2.36
N PRO A 171 -16.66 22.51 -1.76
CA PRO A 171 -17.50 23.38 -0.95
C PRO A 171 -16.74 23.91 0.26
N VAL A 172 -16.81 25.24 0.46
CA VAL A 172 -16.23 25.91 1.63
C VAL A 172 -17.36 26.60 2.38
N PRO A 173 -17.72 26.18 3.59
CA PRO A 173 -18.75 26.83 4.40
C PRO A 173 -18.43 28.30 4.69
N PRO A 174 -19.44 29.15 4.90
CA PRO A 174 -19.21 30.54 5.30
C PRO A 174 -18.36 30.63 6.58
N GLY A 175 -17.31 31.42 6.54
CA GLY A 175 -16.36 31.56 7.65
C GLY A 175 -15.23 30.53 7.69
N ALA A 176 -15.37 29.39 7.01
CA ALA A 176 -14.29 28.44 6.81
C ALA A 176 -13.33 28.90 5.71
N ARG A 177 -12.13 28.32 5.66
CA ARG A 177 -11.12 28.60 4.64
C ARG A 177 -10.61 27.30 4.04
N PHE A 178 -10.36 27.27 2.73
CA PHE A 178 -9.68 26.17 2.04
C PHE A 178 -8.69 26.79 1.05
N GLU A 179 -7.44 26.90 1.45
CA GLU A 179 -6.44 27.72 0.77
C GLU A 179 -5.17 26.91 0.46
N GLU A 180 -4.50 27.29 -0.64
CA GLU A 180 -3.24 26.69 -1.07
C GLU A 180 -2.06 27.40 -0.39
N ARG A 181 -1.07 26.62 0.02
CA ARG A 181 0.15 27.06 0.70
C ARG A 181 1.35 26.29 0.21
N ARG A 182 2.54 26.72 0.57
CA ARG A 182 3.80 26.08 0.24
C ARG A 182 4.69 26.00 1.47
N PHE A 183 5.10 24.78 1.80
CA PHE A 183 6.13 24.51 2.80
C PHE A 183 7.50 24.44 2.12
N SER A 184 8.55 24.93 2.80
CA SER A 184 9.94 24.80 2.41
C SER A 184 10.79 24.41 3.62
N GLY A 185 11.62 23.39 3.47
CA GLY A 185 12.47 22.88 4.51
C GLY A 185 13.74 22.21 3.95
N PRO A 186 14.60 21.65 4.80
CA PRO A 186 15.87 21.04 4.36
C PRO A 186 15.71 19.91 3.32
N ALA A 187 14.58 19.20 3.34
CA ALA A 187 14.29 18.12 2.40
C ALA A 187 13.70 18.59 1.05
N GLY A 188 13.50 19.92 0.87
CA GLY A 188 12.92 20.49 -0.33
C GLY A 188 11.68 21.33 -0.04
N SER A 189 10.75 21.39 -0.99
CA SER A 189 9.50 22.12 -0.82
C SER A 189 8.32 21.33 -1.35
N LEU A 190 7.15 21.55 -0.75
CA LEU A 190 5.91 20.88 -1.14
C LEU A 190 4.73 21.85 -1.02
N THR A 191 3.87 21.86 -2.03
CA THR A 191 2.60 22.60 -2.01
C THR A 191 1.57 21.76 -1.26
N TYR A 192 0.69 22.42 -0.51
CA TYR A 192 -0.41 21.77 0.20
C TYR A 192 -1.64 22.67 0.24
N LYS A 193 -2.82 22.09 0.47
CA LYS A 193 -4.01 22.85 0.83
C LYS A 193 -4.35 22.64 2.29
N VAL A 194 -4.88 23.67 2.94
CA VAL A 194 -5.35 23.59 4.32
C VAL A 194 -6.80 24.05 4.40
N PHE A 195 -7.63 23.20 5.03
CA PHE A 195 -8.98 23.53 5.43
C PHE A 195 -8.98 23.92 6.90
N VAL A 196 -9.53 25.09 7.20
CA VAL A 196 -9.71 25.61 8.56
C VAL A 196 -11.20 25.83 8.79
N PRO A 197 -11.83 25.14 9.76
CA PRO A 197 -13.28 25.26 10.00
C PRO A 197 -13.68 26.64 10.51
N SER A 198 -14.93 27.01 10.32
CA SER A 198 -15.48 28.32 10.71
C SER A 198 -15.56 28.50 12.24
N GLY A 199 -15.85 27.45 12.96
CA GLY A 199 -16.18 27.45 14.40
C GLY A 199 -14.95 27.37 15.33
N ARG A 200 -13.90 28.19 15.10
CA ARG A 200 -12.74 28.23 16.00
C ARG A 200 -13.02 29.10 17.24
N ASN A 201 -13.56 28.52 18.28
CA ASN A 201 -13.89 29.21 19.54
C ASN A 201 -12.65 29.40 20.48
N GLY A 202 -11.46 29.56 19.91
CA GLY A 202 -10.20 29.67 20.68
C GLY A 202 -9.63 28.34 21.15
N GLU A 203 -10.27 27.21 20.83
CA GLU A 203 -9.77 25.87 21.15
C GLU A 203 -8.64 25.47 20.22
N ALA A 204 -7.63 24.75 20.78
CA ALA A 204 -6.59 24.10 20.01
C ALA A 204 -7.18 22.88 19.28
N LEU A 205 -7.44 23.01 17.97
CA LEU A 205 -8.07 21.96 17.17
C LEU A 205 -7.08 20.85 16.80
N PRO A 206 -7.54 19.60 16.64
CA PRO A 206 -6.73 18.55 16.05
C PRO A 206 -6.41 18.84 14.57
N VAL A 207 -5.34 18.24 14.06
CA VAL A 207 -4.92 18.31 12.65
C VAL A 207 -4.99 16.93 12.02
N VAL A 208 -5.60 16.82 10.84
CA VAL A 208 -5.63 15.61 10.02
C VAL A 208 -4.91 15.86 8.70
N VAL A 209 -3.81 15.14 8.46
CA VAL A 209 -3.09 15.17 7.19
C VAL A 209 -3.65 14.08 6.28
N MET A 210 -4.16 14.48 5.10
CA MET A 210 -4.84 13.61 4.14
C MET A 210 -3.99 13.45 2.88
N LEU A 211 -3.51 12.23 2.60
CA LEU A 211 -2.60 11.91 1.49
C LEU A 211 -3.36 11.20 0.38
N HIS A 212 -3.48 11.87 -0.76
CA HIS A 212 -4.22 11.38 -1.92
C HIS A 212 -3.54 10.17 -2.60
N GLY A 213 -4.29 9.40 -3.37
CA GLY A 213 -3.78 8.32 -4.22
C GLY A 213 -3.13 8.83 -5.52
N CYS A 214 -2.56 7.91 -6.29
CA CYS A 214 -2.01 8.22 -7.61
C CYS A 214 -3.06 8.90 -8.50
N THR A 215 -2.61 9.82 -9.37
CA THR A 215 -3.42 10.60 -10.30
C THR A 215 -4.35 11.66 -9.68
N GLN A 216 -4.64 11.56 -8.39
CA GLN A 216 -5.46 12.53 -7.66
C GLN A 216 -4.70 13.84 -7.37
N ASP A 217 -5.38 14.76 -6.71
CA ASP A 217 -4.86 15.99 -6.14
C ASP A 217 -5.67 16.39 -4.89
N PRO A 218 -5.25 17.43 -4.15
CA PRO A 218 -5.92 17.88 -2.93
C PRO A 218 -7.41 18.14 -3.07
N ASP A 219 -7.84 18.76 -4.17
CA ASP A 219 -9.25 19.09 -4.39
C ASP A 219 -10.09 17.85 -4.64
N ASP A 220 -9.60 16.94 -5.50
CA ASP A 220 -10.24 15.67 -5.79
C ASP A 220 -10.38 14.81 -4.54
N PHE A 221 -9.32 14.75 -3.73
CA PHE A 221 -9.32 13.95 -2.51
C PHE A 221 -10.20 14.54 -1.40
N ALA A 222 -10.23 15.89 -1.29
CA ALA A 222 -11.14 16.57 -0.36
C ALA A 222 -12.61 16.34 -0.72
N LEU A 223 -12.96 16.41 -2.02
CA LEU A 223 -14.31 16.09 -2.51
C LEU A 223 -14.67 14.62 -2.25
N GLY A 224 -13.78 13.72 -2.64
CA GLY A 224 -14.02 12.28 -2.54
C GLY A 224 -14.17 11.78 -1.11
N THR A 225 -13.30 12.23 -0.21
CA THR A 225 -13.32 11.81 1.20
C THR A 225 -14.35 12.54 2.04
N ARG A 226 -14.84 13.70 1.62
CA ARG A 226 -15.71 14.60 2.39
C ARG A 226 -15.12 15.00 3.76
N MET A 227 -13.81 14.88 3.94
CA MET A 227 -13.17 15.13 5.22
C MET A 227 -13.35 16.59 5.68
N ASN A 228 -13.44 17.57 4.74
CA ASN A 228 -13.69 18.97 5.09
C ASN A 228 -15.07 19.17 5.73
N ALA A 229 -16.12 18.48 5.25
CA ALA A 229 -17.46 18.56 5.84
C ALA A 229 -17.47 18.02 7.27
N LEU A 230 -16.85 16.85 7.48
CA LEU A 230 -16.72 16.28 8.81
C LEU A 230 -15.83 17.13 9.73
N ALA A 231 -14.81 17.76 9.19
CA ALA A 231 -13.92 18.65 9.94
C ALA A 231 -14.63 19.95 10.35
N GLU A 232 -15.54 20.48 9.52
CA GLU A 232 -16.40 21.60 9.88
C GLU A 232 -17.35 21.24 11.02
N GLU A 233 -18.00 20.08 10.94
CA GLU A 233 -18.94 19.62 11.97
C GLU A 233 -18.26 19.28 13.31
N GLN A 234 -17.05 18.72 13.23
CA GLN A 234 -16.38 18.12 14.38
C GLN A 234 -15.25 18.96 14.94
N GLY A 235 -14.89 20.08 14.32
CA GLY A 235 -13.80 20.94 14.72
C GLY A 235 -12.42 20.30 14.51
N ALA A 236 -11.95 20.27 13.26
CA ALA A 236 -10.60 19.81 12.92
C ALA A 236 -10.01 20.66 11.79
N ILE A 237 -8.69 20.81 11.77
CA ILE A 237 -7.95 21.37 10.62
C ILE A 237 -7.57 20.20 9.72
N VAL A 238 -7.79 20.33 8.41
CA VAL A 238 -7.41 19.27 7.46
C VAL A 238 -6.34 19.80 6.50
N VAL A 239 -5.30 19.02 6.29
CA VAL A 239 -4.16 19.36 5.45
C VAL A 239 -4.02 18.35 4.34
N TYR A 240 -3.92 18.84 3.09
CA TYR A 240 -3.81 18.01 1.89
C TYR A 240 -2.50 18.34 1.16
N PRO A 241 -1.39 17.67 1.48
CA PRO A 241 -0.17 17.78 0.69
C PRO A 241 -0.42 17.35 -0.76
N ARG A 242 0.24 18.03 -1.71
CA ARG A 242 0.13 17.77 -3.15
C ARG A 242 1.38 17.08 -3.67
N GLN A 243 1.24 15.91 -4.26
CA GLN A 243 2.33 15.31 -5.01
C GLN A 243 2.43 15.95 -6.40
N GLU A 244 3.61 16.45 -6.73
CA GLU A 244 3.85 17.13 -7.99
C GLU A 244 4.22 16.15 -9.11
N ARG A 245 3.79 16.46 -10.35
CA ARG A 245 4.16 15.64 -11.54
C ARG A 245 5.65 15.60 -11.80
N ALA A 246 6.40 16.61 -11.39
CA ALA A 246 7.85 16.67 -11.50
C ALA A 246 8.54 15.62 -10.62
N ALA A 247 7.96 15.29 -9.46
CA ALA A 247 8.49 14.26 -8.56
C ALA A 247 8.00 12.86 -8.95
N ASN A 248 6.78 12.74 -9.48
CA ASN A 248 6.20 11.50 -9.98
C ASN A 248 5.16 11.78 -11.05
N ALA A 249 5.36 11.27 -12.27
CA ALA A 249 4.49 11.54 -13.42
C ALA A 249 3.01 11.17 -13.20
N GLN A 250 2.74 10.16 -12.35
CA GLN A 250 1.40 9.72 -11.95
C GLN A 250 0.93 10.38 -10.66
N LYS A 251 1.66 11.35 -10.11
CA LYS A 251 1.41 11.96 -8.80
C LYS A 251 1.29 10.92 -7.65
N CYS A 252 1.95 9.76 -7.79
CA CYS A 252 2.06 8.81 -6.69
C CYS A 252 3.08 9.32 -5.67
N TRP A 253 2.82 9.17 -4.39
CA TRP A 253 3.86 9.26 -3.37
C TRP A 253 4.91 8.19 -3.63
N ASN A 254 6.19 8.55 -3.50
CA ASN A 254 7.31 7.67 -3.85
C ASN A 254 7.66 6.68 -2.72
N TRP A 255 6.64 6.12 -2.09
CA TRP A 255 6.70 5.24 -0.92
C TRP A 255 7.64 4.03 -1.05
N PHE A 256 8.00 3.65 -2.28
CA PHE A 256 8.94 2.55 -2.58
C PHE A 256 10.40 3.00 -2.73
N GLN A 257 10.66 4.31 -2.74
CA GLN A 257 12.03 4.81 -2.82
C GLN A 257 12.71 4.75 -1.45
N PRO A 258 13.98 4.29 -1.37
CA PRO A 258 14.68 4.23 -0.08
C PRO A 258 14.77 5.57 0.66
N GLY A 259 14.88 6.68 -0.07
CA GLY A 259 14.92 8.04 0.49
C GLY A 259 13.60 8.49 1.11
N ASP A 260 12.49 7.86 0.73
CA ASP A 260 11.13 8.19 1.19
C ASP A 260 10.59 7.20 2.22
N GLN A 261 11.45 6.35 2.81
CA GLN A 261 11.07 5.36 3.82
C GLN A 261 11.70 5.61 5.20
N GLY A 262 12.36 6.73 5.36
CA GLY A 262 13.10 7.08 6.56
C GLY A 262 12.71 8.44 7.13
N ARG A 263 13.23 8.70 8.33
CA ARG A 263 13.11 10.01 8.97
C ARG A 263 14.17 10.98 8.44
N GLY A 264 13.81 12.26 8.31
CA GLY A 264 14.75 13.36 8.04
C GLY A 264 15.02 13.63 6.56
N ALA A 265 14.47 12.83 5.64
CA ALA A 265 14.66 13.00 4.21
C ALA A 265 13.35 12.80 3.44
N GLY A 266 13.33 13.19 2.17
CA GLY A 266 12.28 12.93 1.21
C GLY A 266 10.89 13.46 1.58
N GLU A 267 9.88 12.84 1.00
CA GLU A 267 8.47 13.20 1.20
C GLU A 267 8.02 13.11 2.67
N PRO A 268 8.44 12.09 3.46
CA PRO A 268 8.04 12.02 4.86
C PRO A 268 8.52 13.21 5.70
N ALA A 269 9.71 13.73 5.43
CA ALA A 269 10.24 14.90 6.13
C ALA A 269 9.45 16.17 5.77
N LEU A 270 9.06 16.32 4.50
CA LEU A 270 8.23 17.44 4.04
C LEU A 270 6.83 17.41 4.66
N ILE A 271 6.18 16.25 4.66
CA ILE A 271 4.83 16.09 5.21
C ILE A 271 4.82 16.31 6.73
N ALA A 272 5.80 15.77 7.46
CA ALA A 272 5.95 16.02 8.88
C ALA A 272 6.28 17.50 9.20
N GLY A 273 7.03 18.16 8.30
CA GLY A 273 7.30 19.59 8.36
C GLY A 273 6.03 20.42 8.20
N ILE A 274 5.21 20.13 7.21
CA ILE A 274 3.90 20.76 6.98
C ILE A 274 3.00 20.62 8.22
N ALA A 275 2.92 19.41 8.79
CA ALA A 275 2.12 19.17 9.98
C ALA A 275 2.54 20.07 11.16
N ARG A 276 3.84 20.20 11.41
CA ARG A 276 4.38 21.07 12.46
C ARG A 276 4.14 22.55 12.17
N GLU A 277 4.31 22.99 10.93
CA GLU A 277 4.04 24.37 10.51
C GLU A 277 2.58 24.75 10.75
N VAL A 278 1.64 23.87 10.33
CA VAL A 278 0.21 24.08 10.54
C VAL A 278 -0.15 24.14 12.02
N VAL A 279 0.43 23.23 12.83
CA VAL A 279 0.23 23.27 14.29
C VAL A 279 0.68 24.61 14.88
N ALA A 280 1.85 25.09 14.51
CA ALA A 280 2.40 26.34 15.03
C ALA A 280 1.61 27.57 14.54
N GLU A 281 1.29 27.64 13.26
CA GLU A 281 0.61 28.77 12.64
C GLU A 281 -0.83 28.95 13.13
N PHE A 282 -1.56 27.84 13.23
CA PHE A 282 -2.96 27.88 13.62
C PHE A 282 -3.17 27.67 15.14
N GLY A 283 -2.14 27.51 15.94
CA GLY A 283 -2.26 27.19 17.37
C GLY A 283 -3.06 25.90 17.58
N ALA A 284 -2.85 24.90 16.71
CA ALA A 284 -3.51 23.61 16.81
C ALA A 284 -2.89 22.75 17.92
N ASP A 285 -3.57 21.68 18.30
CA ASP A 285 -3.12 20.79 19.36
C ASP A 285 -1.99 19.87 18.86
N PRO A 286 -0.75 20.03 19.33
CA PRO A 286 0.38 19.20 18.90
C PRO A 286 0.25 17.74 19.33
N ALA A 287 -0.57 17.43 20.34
CA ALA A 287 -0.82 16.07 20.78
C ALA A 287 -1.84 15.33 19.91
N ARG A 288 -2.65 16.05 19.13
CA ARG A 288 -3.73 15.51 18.30
C ARG A 288 -3.50 15.77 16.82
N VAL A 289 -2.37 15.28 16.28
CA VAL A 289 -2.03 15.33 14.86
C VAL A 289 -2.13 13.92 14.29
N TYR A 290 -2.86 13.76 13.21
CA TYR A 290 -3.17 12.48 12.58
C TYR A 290 -2.79 12.46 11.11
N VAL A 291 -2.57 11.29 10.54
CA VAL A 291 -2.31 11.13 9.11
C VAL A 291 -3.18 10.02 8.53
N ALA A 292 -3.78 10.28 7.37
CA ALA A 292 -4.51 9.26 6.64
C ALA A 292 -4.24 9.34 5.14
N GLY A 293 -4.49 8.25 4.40
CA GLY A 293 -4.33 8.28 2.96
C GLY A 293 -4.87 7.04 2.25
N LEU A 294 -4.99 7.19 0.92
CA LEU A 294 -5.47 6.17 0.00
C LEU A 294 -4.33 5.64 -0.86
N SER A 295 -4.21 4.32 -1.05
CA SER A 295 -3.29 3.73 -2.02
C SER A 295 -1.83 4.12 -1.74
N ALA A 296 -1.14 4.79 -2.67
CA ALA A 296 0.18 5.37 -2.44
C ALA A 296 0.21 6.34 -1.26
N GLY A 297 -0.87 7.12 -1.06
CA GLY A 297 -1.05 7.98 0.12
C GLY A 297 -1.21 7.18 1.41
N GLY A 298 -1.89 6.03 1.36
CA GLY A 298 -1.97 5.09 2.47
C GLY A 298 -0.61 4.49 2.82
N ALA A 299 0.20 4.13 1.82
CA ALA A 299 1.56 3.65 2.04
C ALA A 299 2.46 4.75 2.65
N ALA A 300 2.37 6.00 2.17
CA ALA A 300 3.07 7.14 2.75
C ALA A 300 2.62 7.41 4.20
N ALA A 301 1.31 7.28 4.50
CA ALA A 301 0.80 7.39 5.87
C ALA A 301 1.34 6.29 6.79
N ALA A 302 1.47 5.04 6.31
CA ALA A 302 2.08 3.94 7.06
C ALA A 302 3.58 4.20 7.35
N ILE A 303 4.29 4.81 6.41
CA ILE A 303 5.68 5.24 6.61
C ILE A 303 5.75 6.32 7.69
N LEU A 304 4.89 7.35 7.62
CA LEU A 304 4.83 8.43 8.62
C LEU A 304 4.48 7.92 10.01
N ALA A 305 3.52 7.01 10.12
CA ALA A 305 3.15 6.34 11.36
C ALA A 305 4.34 5.63 12.03
N SER A 306 5.24 5.06 11.23
CA SER A 306 6.41 4.33 11.72
C SER A 306 7.63 5.22 11.96
N THR A 307 7.77 6.34 11.22
CA THR A 307 9.00 7.16 11.24
C THR A 307 8.86 8.47 12.01
N TYR A 308 7.62 8.94 12.24
CA TYR A 308 7.30 10.18 12.96
C TYR A 308 6.25 9.99 14.07
N PRO A 309 6.42 9.00 14.97
CA PRO A 309 5.48 8.80 16.09
C PRO A 309 5.49 9.97 17.10
N ASP A 310 6.52 10.83 17.03
CA ASP A 310 6.60 12.09 17.76
C ASP A 310 5.79 13.23 17.14
N VAL A 311 5.25 13.05 15.93
CA VAL A 311 4.38 14.02 15.26
C VAL A 311 2.96 13.51 15.22
N PHE A 312 2.75 12.27 14.78
CA PHE A 312 1.44 11.70 14.57
C PHE A 312 0.97 10.86 15.75
N ALA A 313 -0.23 11.13 16.24
CA ALA A 313 -0.86 10.39 17.35
C ALA A 313 -1.54 9.11 16.88
N ALA A 314 -2.05 9.08 15.65
CA ALA A 314 -2.65 7.91 15.03
C ALA A 314 -2.61 8.01 13.50
N ALA A 315 -2.84 6.88 12.81
CA ALA A 315 -2.85 6.79 11.36
C ALA A 315 -4.09 6.06 10.81
N GLY A 316 -4.56 6.48 9.62
CA GLY A 316 -5.63 5.85 8.85
C GLY A 316 -5.12 5.40 7.48
N ILE A 317 -5.17 4.11 7.20
CA ILE A 317 -4.61 3.52 5.99
C ILE A 317 -5.72 2.88 5.16
N HIS A 318 -6.04 3.46 4.01
CA HIS A 318 -7.02 2.89 3.09
C HIS A 318 -6.34 2.30 1.87
N SER A 319 -6.49 0.99 1.62
CA SER A 319 -5.90 0.28 0.48
C SER A 319 -4.41 0.57 0.27
N GLY A 320 -3.66 0.75 1.37
CA GLY A 320 -2.24 1.06 1.38
C GLY A 320 -1.33 -0.15 1.57
N LEU A 321 -0.04 0.10 1.76
CA LEU A 321 0.98 -0.93 2.00
C LEU A 321 1.77 -0.61 3.27
N ALA A 322 2.34 -1.64 3.89
CA ALA A 322 3.16 -1.50 5.09
C ALA A 322 4.47 -0.73 4.81
N CYS A 323 4.98 -0.05 5.82
CA CYS A 323 6.29 0.59 5.73
C CYS A 323 7.38 -0.45 5.48
N GLY A 324 8.22 -0.25 4.45
CA GLY A 324 9.25 -1.21 4.03
C GLY A 324 8.75 -2.35 3.15
N ALA A 325 7.52 -2.28 2.63
CA ALA A 325 6.97 -3.30 1.74
C ALA A 325 7.71 -3.41 0.39
N ALA A 326 8.36 -2.34 -0.05
CA ALA A 326 9.17 -2.30 -1.27
C ALA A 326 10.36 -1.35 -1.10
N ARG A 327 11.35 -1.43 -2.01
CA ARG A 327 12.57 -0.59 -2.03
C ARG A 327 12.96 -0.11 -3.42
N ASP A 328 12.17 -0.45 -4.41
CA ASP A 328 12.30 -0.06 -5.82
C ASP A 328 10.98 -0.30 -6.55
N LEU A 329 10.86 0.17 -7.78
CA LEU A 329 9.64 0.03 -8.57
C LEU A 329 9.25 -1.44 -8.85
N PRO A 330 10.19 -2.36 -9.21
CA PRO A 330 9.84 -3.77 -9.39
C PRO A 330 9.26 -4.42 -8.13
N SER A 331 9.87 -4.21 -6.97
CA SER A 331 9.34 -4.73 -5.70
C SER A 331 8.03 -4.07 -5.29
N ALA A 332 7.81 -2.79 -5.65
CA ALA A 332 6.54 -2.12 -5.44
C ALA A 332 5.41 -2.75 -6.23
N LEU A 333 5.63 -3.02 -7.53
CA LEU A 333 4.64 -3.69 -8.38
C LEU A 333 4.34 -5.11 -7.89
N ALA A 334 5.36 -5.86 -7.46
CA ALA A 334 5.17 -7.18 -6.86
C ALA A 334 4.37 -7.11 -5.55
N ALA A 335 4.70 -6.15 -4.67
CA ALA A 335 3.98 -5.94 -3.41
C ALA A 335 2.51 -5.54 -3.64
N MET A 336 2.25 -4.69 -4.62
CA MET A 336 0.89 -4.33 -5.00
C MET A 336 0.10 -5.53 -5.52
N GLY A 337 0.67 -6.34 -6.41
CA GLY A 337 -0.05 -7.44 -7.07
C GLY A 337 -0.21 -8.72 -6.25
N GLN A 338 0.69 -8.97 -5.29
CA GLN A 338 0.77 -10.27 -4.59
C GLN A 338 0.78 -10.14 -3.06
N GLY A 339 0.77 -8.93 -2.54
CA GLY A 339 1.00 -8.63 -1.13
C GLY A 339 2.49 -8.49 -0.81
N GLY A 340 2.82 -7.36 -0.18
CA GLY A 340 4.18 -7.04 0.23
C GLY A 340 4.60 -7.71 1.54
N THR A 341 5.83 -7.47 1.93
CA THR A 341 6.33 -7.81 3.26
C THR A 341 5.96 -6.72 4.26
N ALA A 342 5.94 -7.05 5.53
CA ALA A 342 5.78 -6.10 6.64
C ALA A 342 6.92 -6.33 7.64
N PRO A 343 8.12 -5.80 7.38
CA PRO A 343 9.24 -5.98 8.28
C PRO A 343 8.90 -5.35 9.65
N LYS A 344 9.19 -6.05 10.73
CA LYS A 344 9.10 -5.46 12.06
C LYS A 344 10.07 -4.30 12.17
N ARG A 345 9.61 -3.15 12.67
CA ARG A 345 10.45 -1.97 12.89
C ARG A 345 10.68 -1.76 14.38
N ALA A 346 11.91 -1.40 14.74
CA ALA A 346 12.23 -0.97 16.08
C ALA A 346 11.47 0.33 16.37
N GLY A 347 10.76 0.39 17.51
CA GLY A 347 9.98 1.57 17.91
C GLY A 347 8.48 1.47 17.69
N GLY A 348 7.99 0.41 17.01
CA GLY A 348 6.55 0.23 16.78
C GLY A 348 5.96 1.19 15.74
N SER A 349 4.65 1.32 15.75
CA SER A 349 3.85 2.27 14.97
C SER A 349 2.86 2.94 15.91
N VAL A 350 2.30 4.08 15.48
CA VAL A 350 1.21 4.71 16.20
C VAL A 350 -0.08 3.86 16.06
N PRO A 351 -1.08 4.05 16.94
CA PRO A 351 -2.41 3.46 16.77
C PRO A 351 -2.91 3.64 15.34
N THR A 352 -3.43 2.57 14.73
CA THR A 352 -3.71 2.56 13.29
C THR A 352 -5.05 1.94 12.97
N ILE A 353 -5.87 2.64 12.16
CA ILE A 353 -7.08 2.11 11.56
C ILE A 353 -6.85 1.81 10.07
N VAL A 354 -7.27 0.64 9.61
CA VAL A 354 -7.04 0.13 8.26
C VAL A 354 -8.35 -0.19 7.58
N PHE A 355 -8.52 0.26 6.33
CA PHE A 355 -9.62 -0.15 5.44
C PHE A 355 -9.03 -0.83 4.21
N HIS A 356 -9.61 -1.97 3.82
CA HIS A 356 -9.22 -2.65 2.58
C HIS A 356 -10.39 -3.46 2.01
N GLY A 357 -10.64 -3.32 0.70
CA GLY A 357 -11.61 -4.14 -0.01
C GLY A 357 -10.99 -5.50 -0.35
N ASP A 358 -11.71 -6.61 -0.10
CA ASP A 358 -11.23 -7.95 -0.48
C ASP A 358 -11.34 -8.22 -1.99
N GLY A 359 -12.07 -7.37 -2.73
CA GLY A 359 -12.10 -7.33 -4.19
C GLY A 359 -11.08 -6.39 -4.83
N ASP A 360 -10.16 -5.78 -4.04
CA ASP A 360 -9.14 -4.86 -4.56
C ASP A 360 -8.13 -5.60 -5.45
N ARG A 361 -8.11 -5.23 -6.75
CA ARG A 361 -7.21 -5.79 -7.75
C ARG A 361 -6.02 -4.89 -8.09
N THR A 362 -5.95 -3.71 -7.50
CA THR A 362 -4.84 -2.75 -7.65
C THR A 362 -3.80 -2.94 -6.57
N VAL A 363 -4.25 -3.02 -5.32
CA VAL A 363 -3.43 -3.32 -4.16
C VAL A 363 -4.01 -4.55 -3.47
N HIS A 364 -3.30 -5.67 -3.58
CA HIS A 364 -3.75 -6.96 -3.07
C HIS A 364 -4.17 -6.87 -1.59
N PRO A 365 -5.32 -7.43 -1.17
CA PRO A 365 -5.88 -7.30 0.19
C PRO A 365 -4.93 -7.72 1.31
N LEU A 366 -4.01 -8.64 1.04
CA LEU A 366 -2.96 -9.04 1.98
C LEU A 366 -2.12 -7.85 2.48
N ASN A 367 -2.04 -6.74 1.72
CA ASN A 367 -1.34 -5.55 2.18
C ASN A 367 -2.05 -4.89 3.36
N GLY A 368 -3.39 -4.87 3.39
CA GLY A 368 -4.16 -4.42 4.56
C GLY A 368 -3.87 -5.24 5.81
N GLU A 369 -3.76 -6.57 5.66
CA GLU A 369 -3.35 -7.47 6.74
C GLU A 369 -1.93 -7.15 7.23
N ARG A 370 -1.00 -6.89 6.31
CA ARG A 370 0.40 -6.55 6.62
C ARG A 370 0.52 -5.21 7.35
N VAL A 371 -0.28 -4.21 6.95
CA VAL A 371 -0.33 -2.91 7.66
C VAL A 371 -0.82 -3.10 9.08
N ALA A 372 -1.95 -3.80 9.28
CA ALA A 372 -2.50 -4.08 10.61
C ALA A 372 -1.49 -4.85 11.49
N ALA A 373 -0.89 -5.90 10.93
CA ALA A 373 0.12 -6.70 11.65
C ALA A 373 1.37 -5.88 12.03
N GLN A 374 1.81 -4.95 11.17
CA GLN A 374 2.97 -4.07 11.46
C GLN A 374 2.65 -3.07 12.57
N ALA A 375 1.40 -2.62 12.67
CA ALA A 375 0.95 -1.67 13.69
C ALA A 375 0.76 -2.30 15.08
N LEU A 376 0.66 -3.63 15.17
CA LEU A 376 0.52 -4.31 16.45
C LEU A 376 1.79 -4.16 17.29
N PRO A 377 1.72 -3.58 18.51
CA PRO A 377 2.90 -3.37 19.37
C PRO A 377 3.47 -4.67 19.95
N GLY A 378 2.70 -5.76 19.96
CA GLY A 378 3.11 -7.04 20.51
C GLY A 378 1.95 -7.80 21.14
N PRO A 379 2.23 -8.82 21.97
CA PRO A 379 1.20 -9.58 22.68
C PRO A 379 0.52 -8.72 23.78
N GLY A 380 -0.65 -9.16 24.24
CA GLY A 380 -1.39 -8.53 25.34
C GLY A 380 -2.58 -7.68 24.90
N LEU A 381 -2.87 -7.63 23.60
CA LEU A 381 -4.10 -7.01 23.11
C LEU A 381 -5.22 -8.05 23.03
N THR A 382 -6.46 -7.59 23.31
CA THR A 382 -7.68 -8.39 23.13
C THR A 382 -8.28 -8.07 21.78
N GLU A 383 -8.52 -9.09 20.95
CA GLU A 383 -9.19 -8.95 19.67
C GLU A 383 -10.71 -9.10 19.83
N THR A 384 -11.45 -8.17 19.24
CA THR A 384 -12.92 -8.26 19.08
C THR A 384 -13.25 -8.16 17.60
N VAL A 385 -14.03 -9.10 17.08
CA VAL A 385 -14.48 -9.13 15.68
C VAL A 385 -15.97 -8.87 15.61
N THR A 386 -16.37 -7.91 14.79
CA THR A 386 -17.76 -7.60 14.48
C THR A 386 -17.99 -7.66 12.98
N ARG A 387 -19.22 -7.95 12.57
CA ARG A 387 -19.64 -7.96 11.18
C ARG A 387 -20.92 -7.15 11.02
N GLY A 388 -21.07 -6.57 9.84
CA GLY A 388 -22.26 -5.80 9.53
C GLY A 388 -22.32 -5.48 8.04
N GLU A 389 -23.28 -4.64 7.71
CA GLU A 389 -23.50 -4.15 6.37
C GLU A 389 -23.74 -2.64 6.44
N SER A 390 -23.16 -1.91 5.51
CA SER A 390 -23.41 -0.48 5.37
C SER A 390 -24.83 -0.22 4.83
N PRO A 391 -25.40 0.97 5.01
CA PRO A 391 -26.66 1.33 4.39
C PRO A 391 -26.69 1.17 2.87
N GLY A 392 -25.53 1.23 2.23
CA GLY A 392 -25.37 1.04 0.79
C GLY A 392 -25.20 -0.41 0.33
N GLY A 393 -25.26 -1.40 1.26
CA GLY A 393 -25.22 -2.83 0.92
C GLY A 393 -23.81 -3.42 0.79
N ILE A 394 -22.76 -2.76 1.31
CA ILE A 394 -21.44 -3.37 1.42
C ILE A 394 -21.29 -4.05 2.77
N ALA A 395 -21.18 -5.38 2.76
CA ALA A 395 -20.87 -6.15 3.95
C ALA A 395 -19.43 -5.89 4.40
N TRP A 396 -19.20 -5.91 5.72
CA TRP A 396 -17.88 -5.67 6.28
C TRP A 396 -17.59 -6.56 7.50
N THR A 397 -16.30 -6.79 7.72
CA THR A 397 -15.78 -7.38 8.95
C THR A 397 -14.81 -6.38 9.58
N ARG A 398 -15.03 -6.04 10.86
CA ARG A 398 -14.20 -5.15 11.65
C ARG A 398 -13.55 -5.93 12.77
N SER A 399 -12.19 -5.92 12.82
CA SER A 399 -11.40 -6.45 13.93
C SER A 399 -10.79 -5.29 14.70
N VAL A 400 -10.91 -5.30 16.02
CA VAL A 400 -10.32 -4.30 16.93
C VAL A 400 -9.43 -5.01 17.91
N HIS A 401 -8.13 -4.65 17.92
CA HIS A 401 -7.19 -5.07 18.94
C HIS A 401 -7.05 -3.95 19.97
N ALA A 402 -7.54 -4.19 21.18
CA ALA A 402 -7.61 -3.22 22.26
C ALA A 402 -6.61 -3.56 23.38
N ASP A 403 -6.09 -2.52 24.05
CA ASP A 403 -5.28 -2.65 25.26
C ASP A 403 -6.12 -3.05 26.50
N ALA A 404 -5.46 -3.15 27.65
CA ALA A 404 -6.11 -3.53 28.92
C ALA A 404 -7.17 -2.51 29.37
N GLU A 405 -7.05 -1.25 28.94
CA GLU A 405 -7.98 -0.17 29.22
C GLU A 405 -9.14 -0.11 28.22
N GLY A 406 -9.16 -1.03 27.23
CA GLY A 406 -10.19 -1.12 26.20
C GLY A 406 -10.01 -0.13 25.04
N ARG A 407 -8.86 0.57 24.94
CA ARG A 407 -8.59 1.46 23.81
C ARG A 407 -8.17 0.61 22.61
N GLY A 408 -8.84 0.81 21.47
CA GLY A 408 -8.48 0.15 20.22
C GLY A 408 -7.15 0.67 19.69
N ILE A 409 -6.10 -0.14 19.70
CA ILE A 409 -4.76 0.20 19.20
C ILE A 409 -4.66 -0.07 17.71
N VAL A 410 -5.23 -1.17 17.24
CA VAL A 410 -5.31 -1.49 15.81
C VAL A 410 -6.75 -1.84 15.47
N GLU A 411 -7.31 -1.17 14.49
CA GLU A 411 -8.64 -1.43 13.97
C GLU A 411 -8.54 -1.75 12.48
N LYS A 412 -9.10 -2.88 12.03
CA LYS A 412 -9.06 -3.28 10.63
C LYS A 412 -10.46 -3.55 10.11
N TRP A 413 -10.79 -2.94 8.97
CA TRP A 413 -12.01 -3.15 8.21
C TRP A 413 -11.73 -3.88 6.92
N VAL A 414 -12.34 -5.05 6.74
CA VAL A 414 -12.40 -5.76 5.46
C VAL A 414 -13.75 -5.46 4.83
N LEU A 415 -13.74 -4.87 3.65
CA LEU A 415 -14.92 -4.45 2.90
C LEU A 415 -15.20 -5.50 1.83
N HIS A 416 -16.26 -6.30 2.02
CA HIS A 416 -16.50 -7.46 1.17
C HIS A 416 -16.99 -7.08 -0.21
N GLY A 417 -16.31 -7.55 -1.24
CA GLY A 417 -16.57 -7.23 -2.64
C GLY A 417 -16.17 -5.83 -3.10
N ALA A 418 -15.70 -4.97 -2.18
CA ALA A 418 -15.24 -3.63 -2.54
C ALA A 418 -13.90 -3.66 -3.26
N GLY A 419 -13.74 -2.76 -4.24
CA GLY A 419 -12.51 -2.57 -5.01
C GLY A 419 -11.56 -1.53 -4.41
N HIS A 420 -10.66 -1.00 -5.26
CA HIS A 420 -9.66 0.01 -4.90
C HIS A 420 -10.27 1.41 -4.87
N ALA A 421 -11.01 1.74 -3.80
CA ALA A 421 -11.72 3.02 -3.68
C ALA A 421 -11.94 3.39 -2.22
N TRP A 422 -12.00 4.70 -1.91
CA TRP A 422 -12.30 5.23 -0.58
C TRP A 422 -13.74 4.90 -0.18
N SER A 423 -13.91 4.15 0.88
CA SER A 423 -15.20 3.66 1.36
C SER A 423 -16.06 4.77 1.94
N GLY A 424 -17.33 4.81 1.60
CA GLY A 424 -18.30 5.82 2.04
C GLY A 424 -18.05 7.21 1.44
N GLY A 425 -17.16 7.33 0.43
CA GLY A 425 -16.80 8.59 -0.19
C GLY A 425 -17.88 9.15 -1.11
N SER A 426 -17.71 10.42 -1.52
CA SER A 426 -18.58 11.09 -2.48
C SER A 426 -18.22 10.74 -3.92
N PRO A 427 -19.19 10.49 -4.81
CA PRO A 427 -18.92 10.31 -6.24
C PRO A 427 -18.42 11.58 -6.95
N ASP A 428 -18.41 12.72 -6.27
CA ASP A 428 -17.83 13.98 -6.81
C ASP A 428 -16.31 13.95 -6.88
N GLY A 429 -15.65 13.04 -6.11
CA GLY A 429 -14.22 12.75 -6.22
C GLY A 429 -13.95 11.40 -6.86
N SER A 430 -12.73 11.21 -7.38
CA SER A 430 -12.32 9.95 -7.99
C SER A 430 -11.95 8.88 -6.95
N TYR A 431 -11.97 7.61 -7.35
CA TYR A 431 -11.63 6.47 -6.50
C TYR A 431 -12.42 6.43 -5.19
N THR A 432 -13.75 6.52 -5.29
CA THR A 432 -14.68 6.44 -4.15
C THR A 432 -15.67 5.29 -4.34
N GLU A 433 -16.10 4.65 -3.23
CA GLU A 433 -17.18 3.68 -3.15
C GLU A 433 -18.25 4.20 -2.19
N PRO A 434 -19.26 4.93 -2.70
CA PRO A 434 -20.27 5.60 -1.86
C PRO A 434 -21.11 4.67 -0.99
N ARG A 435 -21.21 3.40 -1.39
CA ARG A 435 -22.04 2.40 -0.71
C ARG A 435 -21.40 1.82 0.54
N GLY A 436 -20.08 1.95 0.70
CA GLY A 436 -19.35 1.39 1.83
C GLY A 436 -19.56 2.13 3.14
N PRO A 437 -19.05 1.60 4.26
CA PRO A 437 -18.96 2.34 5.52
C PRO A 437 -18.17 3.65 5.31
N ASP A 438 -18.55 4.71 6.04
CA ASP A 438 -17.88 6.01 5.94
C ASP A 438 -16.48 5.97 6.59
N ALA A 439 -15.45 5.71 5.77
CA ALA A 439 -14.08 5.60 6.25
C ALA A 439 -13.57 6.91 6.88
N SER A 440 -14.02 8.07 6.38
CA SER A 440 -13.65 9.37 6.95
C SER A 440 -14.20 9.57 8.35
N ALA A 441 -15.48 9.26 8.55
CA ALA A 441 -16.14 9.36 9.87
C ALA A 441 -15.52 8.36 10.86
N GLU A 442 -15.26 7.13 10.43
CA GLU A 442 -14.66 6.09 11.27
C GLU A 442 -13.18 6.40 11.63
N MET A 443 -12.43 6.97 10.71
CA MET A 443 -11.08 7.44 11.01
C MET A 443 -11.08 8.58 12.01
N LEU A 444 -11.97 9.59 11.86
CA LEU A 444 -12.10 10.66 12.85
C LEU A 444 -12.56 10.13 14.23
N ARG A 445 -13.50 9.19 14.27
CA ARG A 445 -13.89 8.50 15.50
C ARG A 445 -12.69 7.84 16.17
N PHE A 446 -11.90 7.08 15.40
CA PHE A 446 -10.72 6.40 15.90
C PHE A 446 -9.66 7.41 16.39
N PHE A 447 -9.36 8.43 15.61
CA PHE A 447 -8.37 9.45 15.93
C PHE A 447 -8.64 10.17 17.24
N ARG A 448 -9.92 10.49 17.51
CA ARG A 448 -10.33 11.16 18.76
C ARG A 448 -10.03 10.36 20.02
N GLY A 449 -9.91 9.04 19.91
CA GLY A 449 -9.49 8.18 21.02
C GLY A 449 -7.99 8.22 21.31
N HIS A 450 -7.20 8.95 20.51
CA HIS A 450 -5.75 8.92 20.60
C HIS A 450 -5.15 10.33 20.65
N ALA A 451 -4.31 10.55 21.64
CA ALA A 451 -3.47 11.71 21.75
C ALA A 451 -2.06 11.25 22.14
N ARG A 452 -1.04 11.95 21.69
CA ARG A 452 0.31 11.68 22.14
C ARG A 452 0.46 12.09 23.62
N ALA A 453 1.21 11.31 24.35
CA ALA A 453 1.74 11.79 25.64
C ALA A 453 2.63 13.01 25.36
N GLY A 454 2.44 14.07 26.13
CA GLY A 454 3.23 15.29 26.02
C GLY A 454 4.68 15.07 26.45
#